data_d3afb5f9d65fb24e85e74cda85ff19cb
#
_entry.id   d3afb5f9d65fb24e85e74cda85ff19cb
#
_cell.length_a   1.000
_cell.length_b   1.000
_cell.length_c   1.000
_cell.angle_alpha   90.00
_cell.angle_beta   90.00
_cell.angle_gamma   90.00
#
_symmetry.space_group_name_H-M   'P 1'
#
loop_
_entity.id
_entity.type
_entity.pdbx_description
1 polymer ?
#
loop_
_entity_poly.entity_id
_entity_poly.type
_entity_poly.pdbx_seq_one_letter_code
_entity_poly.pdbx_strand_id
1 'polypeptide(L)'
;MDKIYIDKLSKWHNKLDIINSLIRDSSINVEFIYKSEFQNTKDLRDFVEVICSVLNFSDKLKSRIVLISDELNNNAIEYWSNQDAFNSLRISTQIIDWIINFNLEVEDNWKWRAPKNALDMETMRAHKLKLGYFNHDSIRWRGLFLIIVKIVDRLYFKNSKDWGLIVWIKMKI
;
A
#
# COMPACT_ATOMS: atom_id res chain seq x y z
N MET A 1 -1.38 17.13 -1.02
CA MET A 1 -1.85 15.72 -1.12
C MET A 1 -3.36 15.73 -1.11
N ASP A 2 -3.96 15.24 -2.17
CA ASP A 2 -5.41 15.17 -2.33
C ASP A 2 -5.96 13.98 -1.54
N LYS A 3 -7.15 14.15 -0.92
CA LYS A 3 -7.76 13.12 -0.08
C LYS A 3 -9.05 12.59 -0.69
N ILE A 4 -9.15 11.27 -0.78
CA ILE A 4 -10.33 10.56 -1.27
C ILE A 4 -10.85 9.64 -0.16
N TYR A 5 -12.10 9.82 0.24
CA TYR A 5 -12.78 8.95 1.21
C TYR A 5 -13.54 7.86 0.45
N ILE A 6 -13.06 6.63 0.51
CA ILE A 6 -13.64 5.50 -0.24
C ILE A 6 -15.10 5.28 0.14
N ASP A 7 -15.43 5.35 1.44
CA ASP A 7 -16.79 5.13 1.93
C ASP A 7 -17.80 6.21 1.47
N LYS A 8 -17.32 7.36 0.97
CA LYS A 8 -18.14 8.45 0.46
C LYS A 8 -18.34 8.43 -1.06
N LEU A 9 -17.64 7.53 -1.75
CA LEU A 9 -17.76 7.40 -3.19
C LEU A 9 -19.07 6.68 -3.53
N SER A 10 -19.88 7.28 -4.39
CA SER A 10 -21.02 6.56 -4.97
C SER A 10 -20.52 5.58 -6.05
N LYS A 11 -21.28 4.51 -6.27
CA LYS A 11 -21.00 3.51 -7.32
C LYS A 11 -20.94 4.10 -8.76
N TRP A 12 -21.40 5.34 -8.92
CA TRP A 12 -21.45 6.04 -10.20
C TRP A 12 -20.22 6.90 -10.50
N HIS A 13 -19.31 7.06 -9.53
CA HIS A 13 -18.09 7.81 -9.76
C HIS A 13 -17.14 7.03 -10.67
N ASN A 14 -16.75 7.65 -11.78
CA ASN A 14 -15.75 7.10 -12.67
C ASN A 14 -14.36 7.30 -12.04
N LYS A 15 -13.71 6.21 -11.63
CA LYS A 15 -12.39 6.23 -11.02
C LYS A 15 -11.34 6.86 -11.93
N LEU A 16 -11.46 6.67 -13.24
CA LEU A 16 -10.55 7.25 -14.24
C LEU A 16 -10.63 8.78 -14.24
N ASP A 17 -11.85 9.34 -14.22
CA ASP A 17 -12.04 10.79 -14.20
C ASP A 17 -11.49 11.41 -12.91
N ILE A 18 -11.72 10.73 -11.78
CA ILE A 18 -11.15 11.15 -10.49
C ILE A 18 -9.62 11.20 -10.58
N ILE A 19 -8.97 10.12 -11.02
CA ILE A 19 -7.52 10.06 -11.07
C ILE A 19 -6.95 11.06 -12.08
N ASN A 20 -7.55 11.20 -13.26
CA ASN A 20 -7.12 12.19 -14.25
C ASN A 20 -7.17 13.62 -13.69
N SER A 21 -8.14 13.94 -12.85
CA SER A 21 -8.23 15.26 -12.20
C SER A 21 -7.12 15.53 -11.18
N LEU A 22 -6.46 14.48 -10.67
CA LEU A 22 -5.41 14.58 -9.63
C LEU A 22 -3.99 14.54 -10.19
N ILE A 23 -3.83 14.12 -11.45
CA ILE A 23 -2.51 14.08 -12.07
C ILE A 23 -2.04 15.50 -12.41
N ARG A 24 -0.80 15.80 -12.01
CA ARG A 24 -0.10 17.05 -12.30
C ARG A 24 1.28 16.73 -12.84
N ASP A 25 1.61 17.22 -14.04
CA ASP A 25 2.92 17.01 -14.67
C ASP A 25 3.38 15.54 -14.65
N SER A 26 2.48 14.63 -15.04
CA SER A 26 2.71 13.17 -15.00
C SER A 26 3.02 12.60 -13.61
N SER A 27 2.71 13.34 -12.56
CA SER A 27 2.88 12.92 -11.17
C SER A 27 1.54 12.88 -10.44
N ILE A 28 1.45 12.05 -9.42
CA ILE A 28 0.29 11.97 -8.54
C ILE A 28 0.71 12.04 -7.08
N ASN A 29 -0.15 12.61 -6.23
CA ASN A 29 0.04 12.63 -4.79
C ASN A 29 -1.33 12.56 -4.10
N VAL A 30 -1.79 11.34 -3.81
CA VAL A 30 -3.14 11.07 -3.32
C VAL A 30 -3.13 10.20 -2.08
N GLU A 31 -4.08 10.45 -1.18
CA GLU A 31 -4.37 9.65 0.01
C GLU A 31 -5.82 9.13 -0.06
N PHE A 32 -5.97 7.81 -0.08
CA PHE A 32 -7.25 7.12 0.05
C PHE A 32 -7.48 6.81 1.52
N ILE A 33 -8.60 7.28 2.06
CA ILE A 33 -9.02 7.04 3.44
C ILE A 33 -10.20 6.06 3.40
N TYR A 34 -10.10 4.95 4.13
CA TYR A 34 -11.07 3.87 4.08
C TYR A 34 -11.25 3.19 5.44
N LYS A 35 -12.45 2.68 5.69
CA LYS A 35 -12.73 1.86 6.88
C LYS A 35 -12.06 0.50 6.77
N SER A 36 -11.80 -0.12 7.93
CA SER A 36 -11.19 -1.46 8.03
C SER A 36 -12.18 -2.57 7.64
N GLU A 37 -12.69 -2.49 6.42
CA GLU A 37 -13.65 -3.44 5.85
C GLU A 37 -13.10 -4.00 4.55
N PHE A 38 -13.13 -5.33 4.39
CA PHE A 38 -12.60 -5.99 3.19
C PHE A 38 -13.28 -5.56 1.88
N GLN A 39 -14.52 -5.08 1.94
CA GLN A 39 -15.20 -4.58 0.74
C GLN A 39 -14.46 -3.37 0.11
N ASN A 40 -13.75 -2.58 0.91
CA ASN A 40 -12.98 -1.43 0.42
C ASN A 40 -11.73 -1.82 -0.36
N THR A 41 -11.21 -3.04 -0.19
CA THR A 41 -10.00 -3.50 -0.89
C THR A 41 -10.19 -3.56 -2.40
N LYS A 42 -11.40 -3.90 -2.86
CA LYS A 42 -11.70 -3.93 -4.29
C LYS A 42 -11.61 -2.53 -4.89
N ASP A 43 -12.20 -1.53 -4.24
CA ASP A 43 -12.16 -0.16 -4.72
C ASP A 43 -10.75 0.41 -4.73
N LEU A 44 -9.97 0.12 -3.69
CA LEU A 44 -8.56 0.49 -3.62
C LEU A 44 -7.75 -0.15 -4.75
N ARG A 45 -7.95 -1.44 -5.01
CA ARG A 45 -7.31 -2.15 -6.13
C ARG A 45 -7.60 -1.46 -7.46
N ASP A 46 -8.88 -1.20 -7.74
CA ASP A 46 -9.29 -0.54 -8.99
C ASP A 46 -8.64 0.84 -9.13
N PHE A 47 -8.54 1.63 -8.04
CA PHE A 47 -7.85 2.92 -8.07
C PHE A 47 -6.36 2.77 -8.38
N VAL A 48 -5.69 1.80 -7.75
CA VAL A 48 -4.26 1.51 -8.01
C VAL A 48 -4.05 1.09 -9.48
N GLU A 49 -4.92 0.25 -10.02
CA GLU A 49 -4.87 -0.15 -11.44
C GLU A 49 -5.04 1.06 -12.38
N VAL A 50 -5.99 1.93 -12.09
CA VAL A 50 -6.22 3.17 -12.87
C VAL A 50 -5.00 4.09 -12.79
N ILE A 51 -4.45 4.33 -11.60
CA ILE A 51 -3.23 5.14 -11.43
C ILE A 51 -2.09 4.58 -12.28
N CYS A 52 -1.82 3.27 -12.18
CA CYS A 52 -0.75 2.63 -12.95
C CYS A 52 -0.99 2.75 -14.46
N SER A 53 -2.25 2.65 -14.90
CA SER A 53 -2.61 2.75 -16.31
C SER A 53 -2.44 4.17 -16.85
N VAL A 54 -2.86 5.19 -16.10
CA VAL A 54 -2.69 6.61 -16.48
C VAL A 54 -1.23 7.03 -16.48
N LEU A 55 -0.41 6.46 -15.59
CA LEU A 55 1.04 6.65 -15.57
C LEU A 55 1.78 5.82 -16.63
N ASN A 56 1.06 5.07 -17.48
CA ASN A 56 1.61 4.23 -18.56
C ASN A 56 2.59 3.16 -18.07
N PHE A 57 2.37 2.59 -16.89
CA PHE A 57 3.18 1.49 -16.41
C PHE A 57 2.90 0.21 -17.21
N SER A 58 3.93 -0.59 -17.47
CA SER A 58 3.77 -1.89 -18.14
C SER A 58 2.84 -2.80 -17.33
N ASP A 59 2.13 -3.72 -18.01
CA ASP A 59 1.19 -4.66 -17.34
C ASP A 59 1.88 -5.48 -16.25
N LYS A 60 3.12 -5.87 -16.46
CA LYS A 60 3.92 -6.58 -15.47
C LYS A 60 4.17 -5.75 -14.22
N LEU A 61 4.48 -4.47 -14.38
CA LEU A 61 4.72 -3.55 -13.27
C LEU A 61 3.40 -3.23 -12.55
N LYS A 62 2.35 -2.93 -13.31
CA LYS A 62 0.99 -2.70 -12.80
C LYS A 62 0.53 -3.87 -11.91
N SER A 63 0.60 -5.10 -12.41
CA SER A 63 0.22 -6.29 -11.65
C SER A 63 1.01 -6.45 -10.35
N ARG A 64 2.30 -6.09 -10.36
CA ARG A 64 3.13 -6.12 -9.16
C ARG A 64 2.73 -5.07 -8.12
N ILE A 65 2.48 -3.82 -8.57
CA ILE A 65 2.06 -2.73 -7.68
C ILE A 65 0.70 -3.03 -7.06
N VAL A 66 -0.24 -3.54 -7.86
CA VAL A 66 -1.56 -3.96 -7.38
C VAL A 66 -1.44 -5.07 -6.33
N LEU A 67 -0.65 -6.10 -6.59
CA LEU A 67 -0.42 -7.18 -5.62
C LEU A 67 0.16 -6.66 -4.31
N ILE A 68 1.14 -5.77 -4.37
CA ILE A 68 1.74 -5.15 -3.19
C ILE A 68 0.69 -4.36 -2.41
N SER A 69 -0.08 -3.53 -3.10
CA SER A 69 -1.14 -2.74 -2.48
C SER A 69 -2.17 -3.63 -1.78
N ASP A 70 -2.61 -4.70 -2.43
CA ASP A 70 -3.55 -5.66 -1.86
C ASP A 70 -3.00 -6.31 -0.58
N GLU A 71 -1.77 -6.80 -0.61
CA GLU A 71 -1.14 -7.44 0.55
C GLU A 71 -1.00 -6.47 1.73
N LEU A 72 -0.59 -5.24 1.48
CA LEU A 72 -0.43 -4.25 2.54
C LEU A 72 -1.77 -3.81 3.12
N ASN A 73 -2.77 -3.54 2.28
CA ASN A 73 -4.11 -3.14 2.74
C ASN A 73 -4.83 -4.30 3.47
N ASN A 74 -4.73 -5.54 2.97
CA ASN A 74 -5.30 -6.69 3.63
C ASN A 74 -4.65 -6.93 5.00
N ASN A 75 -3.34 -6.77 5.11
CA ASN A 75 -2.65 -6.86 6.39
C ASN A 75 -3.10 -5.76 7.36
N ALA A 76 -3.29 -4.52 6.89
CA ALA A 76 -3.79 -3.43 7.71
C ALA A 76 -5.19 -3.73 8.25
N ILE A 77 -6.11 -4.24 7.41
CA ILE A 77 -7.48 -4.58 7.81
C ILE A 77 -7.50 -5.77 8.76
N GLU A 78 -6.77 -6.84 8.45
CA GLU A 78 -6.88 -8.13 9.16
C GLU A 78 -6.20 -8.13 10.52
N TYR A 79 -5.04 -7.48 10.61
CA TYR A 79 -4.19 -7.63 11.80
C TYR A 79 -4.04 -6.38 12.63
N TRP A 80 -4.26 -5.21 12.04
CA TRP A 80 -3.76 -3.97 12.61
C TRP A 80 -4.84 -2.92 12.88
N SER A 81 -6.05 -3.10 12.39
CA SER A 81 -7.08 -2.07 12.53
C SER A 81 -8.29 -2.50 13.34
N ASN A 82 -8.89 -1.53 14.03
CA ASN A 82 -10.23 -1.69 14.59
C ASN A 82 -11.27 -1.46 13.49
N GLN A 83 -12.39 -2.18 13.51
CA GLN A 83 -13.46 -2.06 12.50
C GLN A 83 -14.01 -0.64 12.34
N ASP A 84 -14.03 0.16 13.40
CA ASP A 84 -14.51 1.54 13.37
C ASP A 84 -13.43 2.57 12.99
N ALA A 85 -12.21 2.11 12.72
CA ALA A 85 -11.09 2.98 12.44
C ALA A 85 -10.87 3.15 10.94
N PHE A 86 -10.30 4.30 10.58
CA PHE A 86 -9.90 4.58 9.21
C PHE A 86 -8.42 4.25 9.02
N ASN A 87 -8.13 3.52 7.96
CA ASN A 87 -6.79 3.33 7.43
C ASN A 87 -6.55 4.31 6.29
N SER A 88 -5.30 4.47 5.88
CA SER A 88 -4.98 5.21 4.67
C SER A 88 -4.02 4.46 3.75
N LEU A 89 -4.25 4.61 2.45
CA LEU A 89 -3.34 4.24 1.38
C LEU A 89 -2.88 5.51 0.69
N ARG A 90 -1.59 5.82 0.75
CA ARG A 90 -0.98 6.97 0.08
C ARG A 90 -0.17 6.51 -1.11
N ILE A 91 -0.37 7.16 -2.24
CA ILE A 91 0.41 6.94 -3.45
C ILE A 91 0.98 8.27 -3.91
N SER A 92 2.28 8.30 -4.10
CA SER A 92 2.95 9.46 -4.68
C SER A 92 3.99 9.06 -5.71
N THR A 93 4.10 9.86 -6.75
CA THR A 93 5.17 9.75 -7.75
C THR A 93 5.91 11.06 -7.86
N GLN A 94 7.20 10.97 -8.14
CA GLN A 94 8.06 12.12 -8.44
C GLN A 94 8.99 11.74 -9.58
N ILE A 95 9.04 12.55 -10.62
CA ILE A 95 9.95 12.35 -11.75
C ILE A 95 11.24 13.13 -11.46
N ILE A 96 12.36 12.43 -11.42
CA ILE A 96 13.70 13.00 -11.27
C ILE A 96 14.59 12.34 -12.31
N ASP A 97 15.21 13.12 -13.17
CA ASP A 97 16.13 12.64 -14.21
C ASP A 97 15.51 11.51 -15.07
N TRP A 98 14.24 11.70 -15.48
CA TRP A 98 13.45 10.72 -16.25
C TRP A 98 13.13 9.40 -15.54
N ILE A 99 13.47 9.29 -14.26
CA ILE A 99 13.15 8.15 -13.41
C ILE A 99 11.92 8.50 -12.57
N ILE A 100 10.92 7.65 -12.63
CA ILE A 100 9.74 7.77 -11.77
C ILE A 100 10.08 7.15 -10.40
N ASN A 101 10.12 7.99 -9.38
CA ASN A 101 10.19 7.54 -8.00
C ASN A 101 8.76 7.30 -7.51
N PHE A 102 8.35 6.04 -7.44
CA PHE A 102 7.03 5.61 -6.97
C PHE A 102 7.09 5.26 -5.49
N ASN A 103 6.19 5.83 -4.69
CA ASN A 103 6.02 5.50 -3.28
C ASN A 103 4.57 5.03 -3.04
N LEU A 104 4.41 3.95 -2.31
CA LEU A 104 3.14 3.49 -1.79
C LEU A 104 3.28 3.27 -0.29
N GLU A 105 2.38 3.83 0.48
CA GLU A 105 2.39 3.81 1.94
C GLU A 105 1.00 3.41 2.45
N VAL A 106 0.95 2.44 3.33
CA VAL A 106 -0.26 2.05 4.06
C VAL A 106 -0.08 2.36 5.53
N GLU A 107 -1.01 3.12 6.10
CA GLU A 107 -1.08 3.43 7.52
C GLU A 107 -2.33 2.79 8.10
N ASP A 108 -2.16 1.95 9.12
CA ASP A 108 -3.25 1.42 9.92
C ASP A 108 -3.56 2.31 11.12
N ASN A 109 -4.77 2.20 11.63
CA ASN A 109 -5.21 2.90 12.82
C ASN A 109 -5.45 1.90 13.96
N TRP A 110 -4.36 1.43 14.53
CA TRP A 110 -4.42 0.42 15.56
C TRP A 110 -4.88 0.95 16.93
N LYS A 111 -5.65 0.12 17.68
CA LYS A 111 -6.03 0.48 19.05
C LYS A 111 -5.97 -0.64 20.11
N TRP A 112 -5.96 -1.95 19.84
CA TRP A 112 -6.30 -2.89 20.94
C TRP A 112 -5.62 -4.27 21.02
N ARG A 113 -4.74 -4.70 20.13
CA ARG A 113 -4.03 -5.99 20.29
C ARG A 113 -2.54 -5.76 20.09
N ALA A 114 -1.71 -6.34 20.98
CA ALA A 114 -0.26 -6.17 21.05
C ALA A 114 0.35 -6.00 19.63
N PRO A 115 0.60 -4.78 19.19
CA PRO A 115 1.08 -4.56 17.85
C PRO A 115 2.54 -4.89 17.83
N LYS A 116 2.94 -5.32 16.67
CA LYS A 116 4.33 -5.23 16.36
C LYS A 116 4.61 -3.79 15.97
N ASN A 117 5.43 -3.15 16.75
CA ASN A 117 5.94 -1.82 16.40
C ASN A 117 6.92 -1.94 15.21
N ALA A 118 7.36 -0.80 14.69
CA ALA A 118 8.27 -0.79 13.54
C ALA A 118 9.56 -1.59 13.78
N LEU A 119 10.10 -1.59 14.99
CA LEU A 119 11.30 -2.37 15.34
C LEU A 119 11.02 -3.88 15.34
N ASP A 120 9.86 -4.30 15.85
CA ASP A 120 9.44 -5.70 15.83
C ASP A 120 9.26 -6.19 14.39
N MET A 121 8.69 -5.36 13.52
CA MET A 121 8.51 -5.67 12.09
C MET A 121 9.85 -5.79 11.36
N GLU A 122 10.80 -4.90 11.64
CA GLU A 122 12.16 -4.97 11.08
C GLU A 122 12.91 -6.22 11.56
N THR A 123 12.81 -6.55 12.84
CA THR A 123 13.41 -7.75 13.41
C THR A 123 12.83 -9.01 12.77
N MET A 124 11.51 -9.06 12.63
CA MET A 124 10.82 -10.17 11.99
C MET A 124 11.21 -10.27 10.50
N ARG A 125 11.30 -9.15 9.78
CA ARG A 125 11.78 -9.11 8.40
C ARG A 125 13.18 -9.70 8.29
N ALA A 126 14.12 -9.25 9.13
CA ALA A 126 15.50 -9.74 9.14
C ALA A 126 15.57 -11.25 9.41
N HIS A 127 14.78 -11.73 10.38
CA HIS A 127 14.69 -13.16 10.68
C HIS A 127 14.15 -13.97 9.50
N LYS A 128 13.06 -13.52 8.88
CA LYS A 128 12.44 -14.20 7.74
C LYS A 128 13.33 -14.20 6.49
N LEU A 129 14.09 -13.13 6.25
CA LEU A 129 15.10 -13.09 5.17
C LEU A 129 16.18 -14.15 5.38
N LYS A 130 16.63 -14.41 6.60
CA LYS A 130 17.61 -15.46 6.92
C LYS A 130 17.07 -16.86 6.69
N LEU A 131 15.78 -17.11 6.95
CA LEU A 131 15.16 -18.43 6.77
C LEU A 131 14.97 -18.81 5.28
N GLY A 132 14.93 -17.82 4.38
CA GLY A 132 14.68 -18.04 2.97
C GLY A 132 13.23 -18.41 2.66
N TYR A 133 12.88 -18.41 1.37
CA TYR A 133 11.49 -18.53 0.90
C TYR A 133 10.77 -19.82 1.31
N PHE A 134 11.47 -20.95 1.33
CA PHE A 134 10.84 -22.27 1.52
C PHE A 134 10.52 -22.61 2.99
N ASN A 135 11.09 -21.90 3.93
CA ASN A 135 11.00 -22.23 5.36
C ASN A 135 9.97 -21.37 6.12
N HIS A 136 8.94 -20.87 5.42
CA HIS A 136 7.88 -20.09 6.06
C HIS A 136 6.66 -20.97 6.34
N ASP A 137 6.22 -20.99 7.60
CA ASP A 137 5.10 -21.80 8.07
C ASP A 137 3.73 -21.34 7.58
N SER A 138 3.61 -20.10 7.07
CA SER A 138 2.34 -19.58 6.56
C SER A 138 2.44 -19.06 5.12
N ILE A 139 1.40 -19.33 4.34
CA ILE A 139 1.24 -18.87 2.95
C ILE A 139 1.26 -17.33 2.88
N ARG A 140 0.69 -16.64 3.87
CA ARG A 140 0.57 -15.17 3.95
C ARG A 140 1.93 -14.48 4.09
N TRP A 141 2.80 -15.01 4.95
CA TRP A 141 4.16 -14.49 5.07
C TRP A 141 5.01 -14.71 3.82
N ARG A 142 4.69 -15.74 3.03
CA ARG A 142 5.33 -15.96 1.73
C ARG A 142 4.98 -14.85 0.73
N GLY A 143 3.74 -14.36 0.72
CA GLY A 143 3.31 -13.25 -0.14
C GLY A 143 4.12 -11.98 0.15
N LEU A 144 4.10 -11.51 1.41
CA LEU A 144 4.87 -10.33 1.83
C LEU A 144 6.37 -10.50 1.60
N PHE A 145 6.92 -11.68 1.85
CA PHE A 145 8.34 -11.98 1.61
C PHE A 145 8.71 -11.91 0.12
N LEU A 146 7.88 -12.44 -0.78
CA LEU A 146 8.10 -12.35 -2.23
C LEU A 146 8.08 -10.90 -2.72
N ILE A 147 7.19 -10.09 -2.18
CA ILE A 147 7.10 -8.66 -2.46
C ILE A 147 8.42 -7.97 -2.08
N ILE A 148 8.91 -8.24 -0.87
CA ILE A 148 10.12 -7.63 -0.33
C ILE A 148 11.35 -7.97 -1.17
N VAL A 149 11.53 -9.25 -1.52
CA VAL A 149 12.80 -9.75 -2.08
C VAL A 149 12.90 -9.54 -3.58
N LYS A 150 11.77 -9.49 -4.30
CA LYS A 150 11.78 -9.54 -5.77
C LYS A 150 11.18 -8.34 -6.48
N ILE A 151 10.44 -7.49 -5.79
CA ILE A 151 9.59 -6.50 -6.46
C ILE A 151 9.93 -5.07 -6.09
N VAL A 152 10.31 -4.79 -4.85
CA VAL A 152 10.54 -3.42 -4.38
C VAL A 152 12.02 -3.14 -4.13
N ASP A 153 12.45 -1.91 -4.39
CA ASP A 153 13.83 -1.48 -4.09
C ASP A 153 14.03 -1.37 -2.57
N ARG A 154 13.00 -0.88 -1.88
CA ARG A 154 13.04 -0.69 -0.43
C ARG A 154 11.68 -0.86 0.20
N LEU A 155 11.65 -1.52 1.35
CA LEU A 155 10.51 -1.61 2.26
C LEU A 155 10.90 -1.01 3.61
N TYR A 156 10.00 -0.22 4.20
CA TYR A 156 10.22 0.44 5.48
C TYR A 156 9.04 0.27 6.40
N PHE A 157 9.32 0.30 7.70
CA PHE A 157 8.33 0.35 8.76
C PHE A 157 8.56 1.59 9.63
N LYS A 158 7.47 2.24 10.05
CA LYS A 158 7.50 3.39 10.94
C LYS A 158 6.28 3.36 11.85
N ASN A 159 6.45 3.75 13.10
CA ASN A 159 5.30 3.96 13.98
C ASN A 159 4.53 5.22 13.54
N SER A 160 3.21 5.10 13.43
CA SER A 160 2.32 6.23 13.22
C SER A 160 2.29 7.11 14.48
N LYS A 161 1.86 8.36 14.31
CA LYS A 161 1.65 9.27 15.45
C LYS A 161 0.50 8.83 16.34
N ASP A 162 -0.49 8.14 15.78
CA ASP A 162 -1.71 7.69 16.44
C ASP A 162 -1.65 6.21 16.85
N TRP A 163 -0.46 5.70 17.15
CA TRP A 163 -0.17 4.33 17.62
C TRP A 163 -0.30 3.22 16.59
N GLY A 164 -0.58 3.54 15.34
CA GLY A 164 -0.60 2.60 14.23
C GLY A 164 0.80 2.28 13.67
N LEU A 165 0.82 1.45 12.64
CA LEU A 165 2.00 1.11 11.86
C LEU A 165 1.89 1.71 10.46
N ILE A 166 2.95 2.31 9.99
CA ILE A 166 3.11 2.75 8.61
C ILE A 166 4.05 1.76 7.94
N VAL A 167 3.57 1.15 6.86
CA VAL A 167 4.37 0.31 5.97
C VAL A 167 4.46 1.01 4.63
N TRP A 168 5.67 1.28 4.18
CA TRP A 168 5.83 1.92 2.89
C TRP A 168 6.86 1.21 2.01
N ILE A 169 6.66 1.32 0.71
CA ILE A 169 7.60 0.86 -0.30
C ILE A 169 8.07 2.01 -1.18
N LYS A 170 9.30 1.87 -1.71
CA LYS A 170 9.83 2.72 -2.77
C LYS A 170 10.27 1.87 -3.95
N MET A 171 9.98 2.37 -5.14
CA MET A 171 10.39 1.77 -6.41
C MET A 171 10.89 2.86 -7.34
N LYS A 172 11.98 2.57 -8.07
CA LYS A 172 12.43 3.36 -9.21
C LYS A 172 11.97 2.70 -10.50
N ILE A 173 11.32 3.45 -11.35
CA ILE A 173 10.68 2.96 -12.57
C ILE A 173 11.21 3.75 -13.77
#